data_418831eaee9c16e8c795d1054e2a1278
#
_entry.id   418831eaee9c16e8c795d1054e2a1278
#
_cell.length_a   1.000
_cell.length_b   1.000
_cell.length_c   1.000
_cell.angle_alpha   90.00
_cell.angle_beta   90.00
_cell.angle_gamma   90.00
#
_symmetry.space_group_name_H-M   'P 1'
#
loop_
_entity.id
_entity.type
_entity.pdbx_description
1 polymer ?
#
loop_
_entity_poly.entity_id
_entity_poly.type
_entity_poly.pdbx_seq_one_letter_code
_entity_poly.pdbx_strand_id
1 'polypeptide(L)'
;MIRKFDAKDFKWDGVDTLVYKQDGSPFKDVTRQVLYDGAFDIPCQFRYFECLPGGYSTLEYHEHTHMVMIFRGKGQVLLGDEIHDVEAGDFIEIPGKTIHQFRANKGDYIGFLCLVNQDRDKVKLLTPQEMDTLRSNPKIKEFLESC
;
A
#
# COMPACT_ATOMS: atom_id res chain seq x y z
N MET A 1 -18.24 -16.67 10.35
CA MET A 1 -18.66 -15.75 9.25
C MET A 1 -17.81 -16.02 8.01
N ILE A 2 -18.42 -16.03 6.84
CA ILE A 2 -17.71 -16.16 5.57
C ILE A 2 -18.07 -14.94 4.71
N ARG A 3 -17.06 -14.25 4.20
CA ARG A 3 -17.22 -13.20 3.20
C ARG A 3 -16.82 -13.77 1.84
N LYS A 4 -17.79 -13.93 0.95
CA LYS A 4 -17.50 -14.44 -0.40
C LYS A 4 -16.76 -13.38 -1.22
N PHE A 5 -15.78 -13.81 -1.99
CA PHE A 5 -15.04 -12.96 -2.90
C PHE A 5 -15.73 -12.92 -4.27
N ASP A 6 -15.99 -11.73 -4.76
CA ASP A 6 -16.47 -11.47 -6.11
C ASP A 6 -15.29 -11.07 -7.00
N ALA A 7 -14.89 -11.97 -7.87
CA ALA A 7 -13.76 -11.74 -8.77
C ALA A 7 -14.06 -10.73 -9.89
N LYS A 8 -15.33 -10.48 -10.20
CA LYS A 8 -15.73 -9.51 -11.23
C LYS A 8 -15.51 -8.08 -10.75
N ASP A 9 -16.01 -7.77 -9.57
CA ASP A 9 -15.93 -6.45 -8.97
C ASP A 9 -14.74 -6.30 -8.00
N PHE A 10 -14.00 -7.38 -7.79
CA PHE A 10 -12.83 -7.50 -6.93
C PHE A 10 -13.07 -7.00 -5.50
N LYS A 11 -14.10 -7.52 -4.89
CA LYS A 11 -14.56 -7.15 -3.55
C LYS A 11 -15.08 -8.33 -2.75
N TRP A 12 -15.26 -8.13 -1.45
CA TRP A 12 -15.84 -9.12 -0.54
C TRP A 12 -17.24 -8.72 -0.11
N ASP A 13 -18.14 -9.71 0.00
CA ASP A 13 -19.50 -9.50 0.47
C ASP A 13 -19.55 -8.79 1.82
N GLY A 14 -20.38 -7.75 1.92
CA GLY A 14 -20.58 -6.99 3.15
C GLY A 14 -19.40 -6.13 3.56
N VAL A 15 -18.46 -5.85 2.64
CA VAL A 15 -17.33 -4.94 2.86
C VAL A 15 -17.44 -3.74 1.93
N ASP A 16 -17.39 -2.55 2.51
CA ASP A 16 -17.40 -1.31 1.73
C ASP A 16 -16.06 -1.08 1.04
N THR A 17 -16.12 -0.70 -0.22
CA THR A 17 -14.95 -0.20 -0.96
C THR A 17 -14.87 1.30 -0.76
N LEU A 18 -13.87 1.75 -0.03
CA LEU A 18 -13.64 3.15 0.28
C LEU A 18 -12.55 3.71 -0.64
N VAL A 19 -12.76 4.93 -1.13
CA VAL A 19 -11.66 5.69 -1.73
C VAL A 19 -10.71 6.06 -0.59
N TYR A 20 -9.46 5.62 -0.70
CA TYR A 20 -8.46 5.90 0.32
C TYR A 20 -8.07 7.37 0.24
N LYS A 21 -8.59 8.15 1.17
CA LYS A 21 -8.25 9.57 1.34
C LYS A 21 -7.60 9.74 2.70
N GLN A 22 -6.35 10.11 2.67
CA GLN A 22 -5.67 10.64 3.84
C GLN A 22 -5.46 12.13 3.61
N ASP A 23 -5.98 12.96 4.49
CA ASP A 23 -5.84 14.42 4.38
C ASP A 23 -4.37 14.81 4.21
N GLY A 24 -4.08 15.55 3.13
CA GLY A 24 -2.73 16.04 2.83
C GLY A 24 -1.75 15.02 2.27
N SER A 25 -2.19 13.78 1.99
CA SER A 25 -1.31 12.73 1.46
C SER A 25 -1.33 12.70 -0.06
N PRO A 26 -0.18 12.76 -0.73
CA PRO A 26 -0.09 12.57 -2.17
C PRO A 26 -0.26 11.08 -2.50
N PHE A 27 -1.39 10.73 -3.04
CA PHE A 27 -1.70 9.42 -3.60
C PHE A 27 -2.57 9.59 -4.85
N LYS A 28 -2.69 8.54 -5.64
CA LYS A 28 -3.48 8.56 -6.87
C LYS A 28 -4.23 7.25 -7.03
N ASP A 29 -5.55 7.35 -7.19
CA ASP A 29 -6.42 6.25 -7.58
C ASP A 29 -6.25 4.99 -6.70
N VAL A 30 -6.40 5.14 -5.40
CA VAL A 30 -6.28 4.06 -4.40
C VAL A 30 -7.61 3.82 -3.71
N THR A 31 -8.02 2.54 -3.62
CA THR A 31 -9.16 2.09 -2.84
C THR A 31 -8.74 1.20 -1.68
N ARG A 32 -9.62 1.08 -0.67
CA ARG A 32 -9.40 0.26 0.52
C ARG A 32 -10.66 -0.50 0.88
N GLN A 33 -10.48 -1.76 1.25
CA GLN A 33 -11.50 -2.60 1.87
C GLN A 33 -10.96 -3.16 3.20
N VAL A 34 -11.69 -2.95 4.30
CA VAL A 34 -11.30 -3.47 5.62
C VAL A 34 -12.00 -4.80 5.83
N LEU A 35 -11.23 -5.89 5.78
CA LEU A 35 -11.75 -7.25 5.90
C LEU A 35 -11.91 -7.69 7.35
N TYR A 36 -11.04 -7.21 8.23
CA TYR A 36 -11.06 -7.48 9.68
C TYR A 36 -10.53 -6.26 10.45
N ASP A 37 -11.18 -5.92 11.53
CA ASP A 37 -10.85 -4.75 12.36
C ASP A 37 -10.86 -5.07 13.87
N GLY A 38 -10.09 -6.06 14.26
CA GLY A 38 -9.86 -6.37 15.68
C GLY A 38 -11.09 -6.82 16.48
N ALA A 39 -12.09 -7.42 15.82
CA ALA A 39 -13.38 -7.75 16.43
C ALA A 39 -13.32 -8.85 17.50
N PHE A 40 -12.24 -9.60 17.58
CA PHE A 40 -12.04 -10.71 18.50
C PHE A 40 -10.72 -10.53 19.26
N ASP A 41 -10.04 -11.61 19.60
CA ASP A 41 -8.81 -11.62 20.37
C ASP A 41 -7.53 -11.41 19.55
N ILE A 42 -7.66 -11.11 18.25
CA ILE A 42 -6.52 -10.77 17.38
C ILE A 42 -6.52 -9.26 17.15
N PRO A 43 -5.64 -8.50 17.83
CA PRO A 43 -5.64 -7.03 17.76
C PRO A 43 -4.95 -6.53 16.48
N CYS A 44 -5.53 -6.85 15.32
CA CYS A 44 -4.98 -6.44 14.03
C CYS A 44 -6.07 -5.89 13.10
N GLN A 45 -5.66 -5.16 12.09
CA GLN A 45 -6.46 -4.89 10.90
C GLN A 45 -5.94 -5.70 9.72
N PHE A 46 -6.86 -6.33 9.00
CA PHE A 46 -6.58 -6.99 7.74
C PHE A 46 -7.34 -6.28 6.63
N ARG A 47 -6.59 -5.70 5.69
CA ARG A 47 -7.14 -4.78 4.69
C ARG A 47 -6.69 -5.20 3.30
N TYR A 48 -7.53 -4.89 2.32
CA TYR A 48 -7.17 -4.94 0.92
C TYR A 48 -7.06 -3.51 0.36
N PHE A 49 -5.95 -3.20 -0.27
CA PHE A 49 -5.74 -1.97 -1.02
C PHE A 49 -5.60 -2.28 -2.49
N GLU A 50 -6.09 -1.38 -3.32
CA GLU A 50 -5.91 -1.48 -4.77
C GLU A 50 -5.54 -0.12 -5.34
N CYS A 51 -4.44 -0.08 -6.09
CA CYS A 51 -4.10 1.04 -6.96
C CYS A 51 -4.60 0.71 -8.36
N LEU A 52 -5.37 1.60 -8.95
CA LEU A 52 -5.81 1.53 -10.34
C LEU A 52 -4.62 1.69 -11.28
N PRO A 53 -4.74 1.35 -12.58
CA PRO A 53 -3.63 1.46 -13.53
C PRO A 53 -2.95 2.83 -13.51
N GLY A 54 -1.65 2.85 -13.26
CA GLY A 54 -0.88 4.08 -13.10
C GLY A 54 -1.07 4.81 -11.76
N GLY A 55 -1.88 4.25 -10.84
CA GLY A 55 -2.08 4.78 -9.50
C GLY A 55 -0.92 4.44 -8.56
N TYR A 56 -0.87 5.13 -7.43
CA TYR A 56 0.17 4.92 -6.41
C TYR A 56 -0.33 5.27 -5.01
N SER A 57 0.20 4.55 -4.02
CA SER A 57 -0.04 4.84 -2.61
C SER A 57 0.76 6.05 -2.13
N THR A 58 0.49 6.51 -0.93
CA THR A 58 1.27 7.55 -0.28
C THR A 58 2.73 7.11 -0.11
N LEU A 59 3.67 8.03 -0.36
CA LEU A 59 5.07 7.86 0.01
C LEU A 59 5.21 8.21 1.49
N GLU A 60 5.46 7.21 2.32
CA GLU A 60 5.35 7.32 3.77
C GLU A 60 6.29 6.40 4.54
N TYR A 61 6.41 6.63 5.82
CA TYR A 61 6.98 5.70 6.79
C TYR A 61 6.23 5.80 8.12
N HIS A 62 6.44 4.86 9.01
CA HIS A 62 5.84 4.80 10.35
C HIS A 62 6.64 3.83 11.23
N GLU A 63 6.37 3.82 12.54
CA GLU A 63 7.09 2.97 13.49
C GLU A 63 6.66 1.50 13.43
N HIS A 64 5.38 1.24 13.08
CA HIS A 64 4.86 -0.13 13.03
C HIS A 64 5.27 -0.87 11.75
N THR A 65 5.30 -2.19 11.84
CA THR A 65 5.58 -3.10 10.72
C THR A 65 4.30 -3.40 9.95
N HIS A 66 4.41 -3.49 8.62
CA HIS A 66 3.40 -4.07 7.75
C HIS A 66 3.83 -5.44 7.25
N MET A 67 2.89 -6.37 7.12
CA MET A 67 3.03 -7.55 6.29
C MET A 67 2.09 -7.41 5.09
N VAL A 68 2.61 -7.57 3.90
CA VAL A 68 1.88 -7.36 2.66
C VAL A 68 2.00 -8.57 1.76
N MET A 69 0.90 -8.97 1.16
CA MET A 69 0.88 -9.97 0.09
C MET A 69 0.23 -9.36 -1.14
N ILE A 70 0.92 -9.39 -2.27
CA ILE A 70 0.34 -8.98 -3.54
C ILE A 70 -0.70 -10.02 -3.94
N PHE A 71 -1.93 -9.58 -4.12
CA PHE A 71 -3.08 -10.43 -4.41
C PHE A 71 -3.54 -10.32 -5.87
N ARG A 72 -3.24 -9.19 -6.53
CA ARG A 72 -3.67 -8.91 -7.90
C ARG A 72 -2.65 -8.04 -8.64
N GLY A 73 -2.40 -8.38 -9.90
CA GLY A 73 -1.73 -7.52 -10.86
C GLY A 73 -0.22 -7.43 -10.69
N LYS A 74 0.33 -6.34 -11.20
CA LYS A 74 1.78 -6.07 -11.25
C LYS A 74 2.07 -4.61 -10.98
N GLY A 75 3.21 -4.36 -10.39
CA GLY A 75 3.66 -3.01 -10.13
C GLY A 75 5.07 -2.97 -9.57
N GLN A 76 5.37 -1.87 -8.92
CA GLN A 76 6.64 -1.67 -8.25
C GLN A 76 6.41 -1.22 -6.81
N VAL A 77 7.34 -1.56 -5.94
CA VAL A 77 7.39 -1.05 -4.57
C VAL A 77 8.75 -0.42 -4.30
N LEU A 78 8.73 0.78 -3.75
CA LEU A 78 9.88 1.39 -3.14
C LEU A 78 9.95 0.93 -1.69
N LEU A 79 11.09 0.35 -1.27
CA LEU A 79 11.39 -0.03 0.10
C LEU A 79 12.74 0.57 0.51
N GLY A 80 12.72 1.53 1.41
CA GLY A 80 13.91 2.27 1.79
C GLY A 80 14.50 3.02 0.59
N ASP A 81 15.59 2.54 0.04
CA ASP A 81 16.29 3.11 -1.11
C ASP A 81 16.34 2.16 -2.33
N GLU A 82 15.56 1.09 -2.31
CA GLU A 82 15.49 0.10 -3.37
C GLU A 82 14.10 0.02 -4.00
N ILE A 83 14.06 -0.19 -5.32
CA ILE A 83 12.84 -0.40 -6.08
C ILE A 83 12.78 -1.86 -6.52
N HIS A 84 11.65 -2.50 -6.25
CA HIS A 84 11.40 -3.89 -6.59
C HIS A 84 10.18 -4.01 -7.50
N ASP A 85 10.30 -4.81 -8.56
CA ASP A 85 9.14 -5.27 -9.32
C ASP A 85 8.40 -6.34 -8.52
N VAL A 86 7.08 -6.26 -8.48
CA VAL A 86 6.24 -7.17 -7.71
C VAL A 86 5.03 -7.63 -8.52
N GLU A 87 4.58 -8.85 -8.24
CA GLU A 87 3.42 -9.44 -8.88
C GLU A 87 2.59 -10.30 -7.90
N ALA A 88 1.41 -10.72 -8.32
CA ALA A 88 0.51 -11.52 -7.50
C ALA A 88 1.21 -12.75 -6.92
N GLY A 89 1.09 -12.95 -5.60
CA GLY A 89 1.75 -14.00 -4.83
C GLY A 89 3.01 -13.55 -4.08
N ASP A 90 3.61 -12.42 -4.43
CA ASP A 90 4.78 -11.91 -3.72
C ASP A 90 4.41 -11.46 -2.31
N PHE A 91 5.26 -11.81 -1.35
CA PHE A 91 5.14 -11.41 0.04
C PHE A 91 6.21 -10.37 0.39
N ILE A 92 5.77 -9.29 1.04
CA ILE A 92 6.63 -8.16 1.39
C ILE A 92 6.52 -7.89 2.89
N GLU A 93 7.64 -7.87 3.54
CA GLU A 93 7.78 -7.43 4.92
C GLU A 93 8.30 -5.98 4.93
N ILE A 94 7.56 -5.07 5.56
CA ILE A 94 7.93 -3.67 5.66
C ILE A 94 8.21 -3.37 7.13
N PRO A 95 9.49 -3.41 7.55
CA PRO A 95 9.86 -3.08 8.93
C PRO A 95 9.50 -1.63 9.29
N GLY A 96 9.37 -1.38 10.59
CA GLY A 96 9.19 0.00 11.08
C GLY A 96 10.28 0.94 10.56
N LYS A 97 9.92 2.20 10.36
CA LYS A 97 10.78 3.29 9.86
C LYS A 97 11.26 3.17 8.41
N THR A 98 10.78 2.17 7.68
CA THR A 98 11.13 1.99 6.27
C THR A 98 10.24 2.86 5.39
N ILE A 99 10.84 3.76 4.62
CA ILE A 99 10.13 4.54 3.59
C ILE A 99 9.61 3.57 2.54
N HIS A 100 8.33 3.71 2.15
CA HIS A 100 7.74 2.82 1.17
C HIS A 100 6.63 3.49 0.36
N GLN A 101 6.44 3.01 -0.87
CA GLN A 101 5.34 3.38 -1.75
C GLN A 101 5.07 2.25 -2.74
N PHE A 102 3.80 1.95 -2.98
CA PHE A 102 3.35 1.04 -4.02
C PHE A 102 2.90 1.81 -5.26
N ARG A 103 3.27 1.33 -6.45
CA ARG A 103 2.85 1.90 -7.73
C ARG A 103 2.38 0.80 -8.68
N ALA A 104 1.19 0.99 -9.24
CA ALA A 104 0.69 0.14 -10.31
C ALA A 104 1.34 0.51 -11.64
N ASN A 105 1.63 -0.48 -12.46
CA ASN A 105 2.04 -0.23 -13.84
C ASN A 105 0.91 0.43 -14.64
N LYS A 106 1.22 1.12 -15.73
CA LYS A 106 0.24 1.84 -16.57
C LYS A 106 -0.70 0.89 -17.24
N GLY A 107 -0.90 -0.18 -17.23
CA GLY A 107 -1.85 -1.11 -17.85
C GLY A 107 -2.40 -2.13 -16.88
N ASP A 108 -1.93 -2.09 -15.64
CA ASP A 108 -2.25 -3.09 -14.63
C ASP A 108 -2.77 -2.45 -13.36
N TYR A 109 -3.54 -3.22 -12.61
CA TYR A 109 -3.80 -2.95 -11.21
C TYR A 109 -2.66 -3.47 -10.36
N ILE A 110 -2.48 -2.91 -9.18
CA ILE A 110 -1.78 -3.58 -8.09
C ILE A 110 -2.70 -3.62 -6.88
N GLY A 111 -3.10 -4.82 -6.50
CA GLY A 111 -3.93 -5.05 -5.32
C GLY A 111 -3.18 -5.88 -4.30
N PHE A 112 -3.24 -5.50 -3.04
CA PHE A 112 -2.49 -6.18 -1.99
C PHE A 112 -3.26 -6.26 -0.67
N LEU A 113 -3.09 -7.38 0.00
CA LEU A 113 -3.53 -7.60 1.37
C LEU A 113 -2.48 -7.05 2.32
N CYS A 114 -2.92 -6.35 3.36
CA CYS A 114 -2.05 -5.72 4.34
C CYS A 114 -2.51 -6.05 5.75
N LEU A 115 -1.61 -6.56 6.56
CA LEU A 115 -1.82 -6.85 7.98
C LEU A 115 -1.01 -5.89 8.83
N VAL A 116 -1.67 -5.22 9.77
CA VAL A 116 -1.06 -4.29 10.72
C VAL A 116 -1.67 -4.48 12.11
N ASN A 117 -0.95 -4.06 13.15
CA ASN A 117 -1.55 -3.92 14.48
C ASN A 117 -2.70 -2.91 14.45
N GLN A 118 -3.75 -3.19 15.22
CA GLN A 118 -4.86 -2.25 15.40
C GLN A 118 -4.40 -0.99 16.14
N ASP A 119 -3.65 -1.15 17.21
CA ASP A 119 -3.00 -0.05 17.94
C ASP A 119 -1.63 0.24 17.29
N ARG A 120 -1.54 1.37 16.59
CA ARG A 120 -0.35 1.77 15.84
C ARG A 120 -0.23 3.28 15.70
N ASP A 121 0.99 3.75 15.47
CA ASP A 121 1.26 5.15 15.15
C ASP A 121 0.66 5.55 13.79
N LYS A 122 0.50 6.84 13.61
CA LYS A 122 0.07 7.42 12.33
C LYS A 122 1.22 7.41 11.34
N VAL A 123 0.88 7.29 10.06
CA VAL A 123 1.84 7.44 8.96
C VAL A 123 2.49 8.83 9.00
N LYS A 124 3.76 8.88 8.60
CA LYS A 124 4.55 10.11 8.50
C LYS A 124 4.90 10.35 7.04
N LEU A 125 4.68 11.58 6.59
CA LEU A 125 5.16 12.02 5.29
C LEU A 125 6.62 12.45 5.40
N LEU A 126 7.36 12.34 4.31
CA LEU A 126 8.74 12.77 4.26
C LEU A 126 8.82 14.28 4.36
N THR A 127 9.78 14.76 5.14
CA THR A 127 10.15 16.18 5.15
C THR A 127 10.79 16.57 3.81
N PRO A 128 10.85 17.87 3.45
CA PRO A 128 11.56 18.31 2.25
C PRO A 128 13.00 17.82 2.18
N GLN A 129 13.71 17.79 3.31
CA GLN A 129 15.09 17.32 3.38
C GLN A 129 15.19 15.80 3.14
N GLU A 130 14.31 15.01 3.73
CA GLU A 130 14.24 13.56 3.49
C GLU A 130 13.91 13.26 2.02
N MET A 131 13.00 14.05 1.43
CA MET A 131 12.66 13.95 0.02
C MET A 131 13.85 14.27 -0.89
N ASP A 132 14.61 15.31 -0.60
CA ASP A 132 15.81 15.67 -1.35
C ASP A 132 16.87 14.57 -1.27
N THR A 133 17.06 14.00 -0.10
CA THR A 133 17.98 12.88 0.12
C THR A 133 17.55 11.67 -0.71
N LEU A 134 16.26 11.33 -0.68
CA LEU A 134 15.71 10.19 -1.43
C LEU A 134 15.86 10.40 -2.95
N ARG A 135 15.56 11.59 -3.45
CA ARG A 135 15.70 11.98 -4.87
C ARG A 135 17.15 12.11 -5.34
N SER A 136 18.12 12.09 -4.46
CA SER A 136 19.55 12.08 -4.85
C SER A 136 19.92 10.78 -5.57
N ASN A 137 19.15 9.71 -5.37
CA ASN A 137 19.23 8.49 -6.17
C ASN A 137 18.43 8.69 -7.50
N PRO A 138 19.08 8.68 -8.67
CA PRO A 138 18.42 8.95 -9.95
C PRO A 138 17.29 7.95 -10.28
N LYS A 139 17.44 6.69 -9.89
CA LYS A 139 16.41 5.65 -10.12
C LYS A 139 15.16 5.93 -9.30
N ILE A 140 15.33 6.35 -8.06
CA ILE A 140 14.20 6.71 -7.18
C ILE A 140 13.53 7.98 -7.69
N LYS A 141 14.32 8.97 -8.11
CA LYS A 141 13.77 10.18 -8.71
C LYS A 141 12.89 9.86 -9.91
N GLU A 142 13.37 9.03 -10.82
CA GLU A 142 12.62 8.58 -11.99
C GLU A 142 11.33 7.83 -11.56
N PHE A 143 11.43 6.92 -10.61
CA PHE A 143 10.27 6.19 -10.05
C PHE A 143 9.21 7.16 -9.48
N LEU A 144 9.60 8.15 -8.72
CA LEU A 144 8.69 9.11 -8.10
C LEU A 144 8.05 10.08 -9.11
N GLU A 145 8.74 10.38 -10.21
CA GLU A 145 8.30 11.29 -11.27
C GLU A 145 7.56 10.59 -12.41
N SER A 146 7.63 9.26 -12.50
CA SER A 146 6.91 8.47 -13.52
C SER A 146 5.42 8.39 -13.17
N CYS A 147 4.64 9.26 -13.73
CA CYS A 147 3.16 9.26 -13.60
C CYS A 147 2.51 8.73 -14.88
#